data_65871cc57eac483df3c90f78186dbc0f
#
_entry.id   65871cc57eac483df3c90f78186dbc0f
#
_cell.length_a   1.000
_cell.length_b   1.000
_cell.length_c   1.000
_cell.angle_alpha   90.00
_cell.angle_beta   90.00
_cell.angle_gamma   90.00
#
_symmetry.space_group_name_H-M   'P 1'
#
loop_
_entity.id
_entity.type
_entity.pdbx_description
1 polymer ?
#
loop_
_entity_poly.entity_id
_entity_poly.type
_entity_poly.pdbx_seq_one_letter_code
_entity_poly.pdbx_strand_id
1 'polypeptide(L)'
;CADTIEKGLRGNSSINMAIVSLENNELTIESNQHLSSEQIDSILSSSGNYSVVKDNPSLFSKIISHLESKKPILLALLVVAVSSLSLQTAYGTFDLNNWFTTYMGIFFIVFSFLKLLNVKGFSITFSRYDIFAKRVPGFAVSYPFLEFLLGVSFLTQPILIVSNIITLIFMTSQSIGVMNVLKNKQIIQCACMGSSINLSISYITLLENIVMILMAGYMIYQFIY
;
A
#
# COMPACT_ATOMS: atom_id res chain seq x y z
N CYS A 1 34.34 -11.43 4.97
CA CYS A 1 34.26 -10.22 4.10
C CYS A 1 33.62 -9.04 4.82
N ALA A 2 32.41 -9.15 5.42
CA ALA A 2 31.79 -8.02 6.13
C ALA A 2 32.66 -7.52 7.26
N ASP A 3 33.15 -8.39 8.15
CA ASP A 3 34.02 -8.06 9.28
C ASP A 3 35.31 -7.34 8.88
N THR A 4 35.86 -7.66 7.71
CA THR A 4 37.09 -7.04 7.19
C THR A 4 36.82 -5.60 6.77
N ILE A 5 35.70 -5.36 6.10
CA ILE A 5 35.26 -4.04 5.67
C ILE A 5 34.92 -3.17 6.90
N GLU A 6 34.16 -3.70 7.86
CA GLU A 6 33.78 -3.01 9.07
C GLU A 6 35.02 -2.62 9.93
N LYS A 7 35.99 -3.53 10.08
CA LYS A 7 37.24 -3.24 10.78
C LYS A 7 38.08 -2.19 10.07
N GLY A 8 38.18 -2.25 8.75
CA GLY A 8 38.87 -1.26 7.94
C GLY A 8 38.28 0.15 8.10
N LEU A 9 36.97 0.25 8.08
CA LEU A 9 36.25 1.50 8.24
C LEU A 9 36.34 2.06 9.69
N ARG A 10 36.17 1.20 10.69
CA ARG A 10 36.33 1.60 12.13
C ARG A 10 37.74 2.01 12.52
N GLY A 11 38.75 1.64 11.73
CA GLY A 11 40.12 2.13 11.91
C GLY A 11 40.30 3.62 11.61
N ASN A 12 39.32 4.29 11.01
CA ASN A 12 39.36 5.71 10.74
C ASN A 12 38.67 6.49 11.88
N SER A 13 39.37 7.45 12.45
CA SER A 13 38.94 8.26 13.60
C SER A 13 37.67 9.08 13.36
N SER A 14 37.26 9.25 12.09
CA SER A 14 36.05 9.99 11.70
C SER A 14 34.78 9.13 11.65
N ILE A 15 34.91 7.78 11.76
CA ILE A 15 33.80 6.84 11.65
C ILE A 15 33.48 6.24 13.02
N ASN A 16 32.29 6.51 13.53
CA ASN A 16 31.83 6.00 14.83
C ASN A 16 31.29 4.55 14.70
N MET A 17 30.58 4.26 13.63
CA MET A 17 29.97 2.95 13.38
C MET A 17 29.95 2.65 11.91
N ALA A 18 30.24 1.41 11.53
CA ALA A 18 30.07 0.86 10.19
C ALA A 18 29.40 -0.51 10.29
N ILE A 19 28.34 -0.71 9.53
CA ILE A 19 27.60 -1.96 9.41
C ILE A 19 27.52 -2.33 7.95
N VAL A 20 27.94 -3.55 7.61
CA VAL A 20 27.89 -4.11 6.24
C VAL A 20 26.82 -5.18 6.17
N SER A 21 25.83 -5.00 5.32
CA SER A 21 24.85 -6.02 4.95
C SER A 21 25.26 -6.65 3.63
N LEU A 22 25.74 -7.89 3.66
CA LEU A 22 26.08 -8.65 2.44
C LEU A 22 24.84 -9.12 1.69
N GLU A 23 23.72 -9.23 2.38
CA GLU A 23 22.43 -9.64 1.79
C GLU A 23 21.85 -8.56 0.87
N ASN A 24 21.99 -7.30 1.29
CA ASN A 24 21.49 -6.14 0.56
C ASN A 24 22.56 -5.39 -0.23
N ASN A 25 23.85 -5.81 -0.13
CA ASN A 25 25.00 -5.06 -0.64
C ASN A 25 25.04 -3.60 -0.19
N GLU A 26 24.66 -3.36 1.06
CA GLU A 26 24.57 -2.01 1.64
C GLU A 26 25.63 -1.82 2.74
N LEU A 27 26.16 -0.60 2.76
CA LEU A 27 27.07 -0.13 3.80
C LEU A 27 26.46 1.07 4.51
N THR A 28 26.19 0.94 5.81
CA THR A 28 25.71 2.03 6.66
C THR A 28 26.89 2.54 7.48
N ILE A 29 27.19 3.85 7.36
CA ILE A 29 28.27 4.51 8.09
C ILE A 29 27.68 5.62 8.96
N GLU A 30 28.03 5.62 10.23
CA GLU A 30 27.77 6.71 11.15
C GLU A 30 29.08 7.46 11.43
N SER A 31 29.15 8.72 11.00
CA SER A 31 30.38 9.52 11.12
C SER A 31 30.10 10.92 11.68
N ASN A 32 31.09 11.50 12.38
CA ASN A 32 31.01 12.85 12.91
C ASN A 32 31.23 13.95 11.85
N GLN A 33 31.66 13.58 10.65
CA GLN A 33 31.93 14.49 9.55
C GLN A 33 31.29 13.91 8.26
N HIS A 34 30.94 14.80 7.36
CA HIS A 34 30.43 14.38 6.05
C HIS A 34 31.57 13.78 5.22
N LEU A 35 31.58 12.46 5.08
CA LEU A 35 32.54 11.74 4.25
C LEU A 35 32.08 11.73 2.78
N SER A 36 32.96 12.13 1.89
CA SER A 36 32.68 11.98 0.45
C SER A 36 32.81 10.52 0.01
N SER A 37 32.10 10.14 -1.05
CA SER A 37 32.18 8.78 -1.60
C SER A 37 33.62 8.39 -2.00
N GLU A 38 34.42 9.36 -2.44
CA GLU A 38 35.83 9.16 -2.80
C GLU A 38 36.72 8.85 -1.59
N GLN A 39 36.44 9.46 -0.46
CA GLN A 39 37.12 9.17 0.80
C GLN A 39 36.77 7.78 1.32
N ILE A 40 35.50 7.38 1.21
CA ILE A 40 35.06 6.04 1.59
C ILE A 40 35.70 5.01 0.66
N ASP A 41 35.77 5.28 -0.63
CA ASP A 41 36.39 4.40 -1.63
C ASP A 41 37.90 4.20 -1.37
N SER A 42 38.62 5.26 -1.00
CA SER A 42 40.03 5.20 -0.60
C SER A 42 40.28 4.34 0.63
N ILE A 43 39.38 4.38 1.61
CA ILE A 43 39.47 3.57 2.85
C ILE A 43 39.18 2.09 2.52
N LEU A 44 38.16 1.84 1.68
CA LEU A 44 37.78 0.50 1.26
C LEU A 44 38.87 -0.18 0.40
N SER A 45 39.48 0.55 -0.51
CA SER A 45 40.58 0.06 -1.35
C SER A 45 41.84 -0.28 -0.55
N SER A 46 42.06 0.38 0.59
CA SER A 46 43.15 0.03 1.52
C SER A 46 42.88 -1.26 2.33
N SER A 47 41.61 -1.65 2.48
CA SER A 47 41.17 -2.82 3.24
C SER A 47 40.96 -4.07 2.36
N GLY A 48 41.06 -3.95 1.03
CA GLY A 48 40.87 -5.03 0.06
C GLY A 48 40.43 -4.50 -1.31
N ASN A 49 40.10 -5.38 -2.22
CA ASN A 49 39.63 -5.02 -3.56
C ASN A 49 38.12 -4.68 -3.54
N TYR A 50 37.74 -3.69 -2.72
CA TYR A 50 36.36 -3.22 -2.55
C TYR A 50 36.24 -1.79 -3.09
N SER A 51 35.14 -1.48 -3.77
CA SER A 51 34.83 -0.15 -4.28
C SER A 51 33.38 0.23 -3.98
N VAL A 52 33.15 1.53 -3.76
CA VAL A 52 31.80 2.06 -3.61
C VAL A 52 31.14 2.09 -4.99
N VAL A 53 30.18 1.21 -5.23
CA VAL A 53 29.32 1.33 -6.41
C VAL A 53 28.35 2.51 -6.14
N LYS A 54 28.57 3.62 -6.83
CA LYS A 54 27.56 4.69 -6.84
C LYS A 54 26.36 4.19 -7.65
N ASP A 55 25.46 3.50 -7.00
CA ASP A 55 24.13 3.33 -7.55
C ASP A 55 23.48 4.72 -7.59
N ASN A 56 23.58 5.37 -8.76
CA ASN A 56 22.58 6.34 -9.15
C ASN A 56 21.36 5.53 -9.59
N PRO A 57 20.40 5.23 -8.68
CA PRO A 57 19.26 4.45 -9.07
C PRO A 57 18.54 5.23 -10.16
N SER A 58 18.47 4.64 -11.35
CA SER A 58 17.68 5.23 -12.44
C SER A 58 16.28 5.47 -11.91
N LEU A 59 15.56 6.46 -12.43
CA LEU A 59 14.15 6.69 -12.07
C LEU A 59 13.36 5.37 -12.14
N PHE A 60 13.73 4.52 -13.09
CA PHE A 60 13.11 3.21 -13.29
C PHE A 60 13.41 2.23 -12.14
N SER A 61 14.65 2.16 -11.63
CA SER A 61 14.97 1.28 -10.49
C SER A 61 14.33 1.77 -9.18
N LYS A 62 14.20 3.09 -8.96
CA LYS A 62 13.44 3.67 -7.84
C LYS A 62 11.96 3.33 -7.94
N ILE A 63 11.38 3.36 -9.13
CA ILE A 63 9.98 2.97 -9.35
C ILE A 63 9.80 1.48 -9.08
N ILE A 64 10.70 0.63 -9.57
CA ILE A 64 10.62 -0.83 -9.37
C ILE A 64 10.74 -1.18 -7.90
N SER A 65 11.72 -0.66 -7.16
CA SER A 65 11.88 -0.94 -5.72
C SER A 65 10.68 -0.45 -4.90
N HIS A 66 10.09 0.69 -5.29
CA HIS A 66 8.87 1.18 -4.66
C HIS A 66 7.65 0.30 -4.98
N LEU A 67 7.54 -0.23 -6.20
CA LEU A 67 6.51 -1.19 -6.59
C LEU A 67 6.70 -2.55 -5.92
N GLU A 68 7.95 -2.99 -5.73
CA GLU A 68 8.24 -4.26 -5.02
C GLU A 68 7.69 -4.26 -3.60
N SER A 69 7.85 -3.18 -2.86
CA SER A 69 7.27 -3.05 -1.52
C SER A 69 5.75 -3.08 -1.51
N LYS A 70 5.09 -2.85 -2.67
CA LYS A 70 3.62 -2.80 -2.84
C LYS A 70 3.06 -4.02 -3.60
N LYS A 71 3.90 -5.00 -3.93
CA LYS A 71 3.50 -6.23 -4.67
C LYS A 71 2.18 -6.85 -4.17
N PRO A 72 1.93 -7.03 -2.86
CA PRO A 72 0.72 -7.73 -2.43
C PRO A 72 -0.57 -6.98 -2.77
N ILE A 73 -0.57 -5.65 -2.64
CA ILE A 73 -1.75 -4.84 -2.95
C ILE A 73 -2.00 -4.78 -4.46
N LEU A 74 -0.91 -4.68 -5.25
CA LEU A 74 -0.98 -4.70 -6.71
C LEU A 74 -1.49 -6.04 -7.25
N LEU A 75 -1.05 -7.15 -6.63
CA LEU A 75 -1.56 -8.48 -6.96
C LEU A 75 -3.05 -8.63 -6.63
N ALA A 76 -3.50 -8.12 -5.47
CA ALA A 76 -4.91 -8.15 -5.12
C ALA A 76 -5.76 -7.36 -6.14
N LEU A 77 -5.31 -6.17 -6.53
CA LEU A 77 -5.97 -5.35 -7.55
C LEU A 77 -5.98 -6.02 -8.93
N LEU A 78 -4.87 -6.67 -9.30
CA LEU A 78 -4.79 -7.43 -10.55
C LEU A 78 -5.78 -8.59 -10.54
N VAL A 79 -5.89 -9.33 -9.44
CA VAL A 79 -6.89 -10.40 -9.28
C VAL A 79 -8.30 -9.85 -9.44
N VAL A 80 -8.62 -8.72 -8.80
CA VAL A 80 -9.93 -8.06 -8.94
C VAL A 80 -10.21 -7.67 -10.39
N ALA A 81 -9.26 -7.03 -11.06
CA ALA A 81 -9.40 -6.59 -12.44
C ALA A 81 -9.58 -7.76 -13.42
N VAL A 82 -8.71 -8.77 -13.33
CA VAL A 82 -8.78 -9.95 -14.20
C VAL A 82 -10.07 -10.73 -13.95
N SER A 83 -10.46 -10.95 -12.69
CA SER A 83 -11.68 -11.69 -12.37
C SER A 83 -12.94 -10.96 -12.87
N SER A 84 -13.02 -9.63 -12.68
CA SER A 84 -14.16 -8.85 -13.14
C SER A 84 -14.28 -8.82 -14.67
N LEU A 85 -13.16 -8.69 -15.39
CA LEU A 85 -13.13 -8.75 -16.84
C LEU A 85 -13.48 -10.15 -17.38
N SER A 86 -12.96 -11.20 -16.73
CA SER A 86 -13.25 -12.59 -17.12
C SER A 86 -14.74 -12.91 -17.01
N LEU A 87 -15.42 -12.41 -15.97
CA LEU A 87 -16.85 -12.56 -15.82
C LEU A 87 -17.63 -11.85 -16.94
N GLN A 88 -17.19 -10.68 -17.39
CA GLN A 88 -17.81 -9.98 -18.52
C GLN A 88 -17.70 -10.78 -19.82
N THR A 89 -16.54 -11.36 -20.09
CA THR A 89 -16.37 -12.19 -21.31
C THR A 89 -17.24 -13.44 -21.28
N ALA A 90 -17.52 -14.00 -20.11
CA ALA A 90 -18.43 -15.15 -19.97
C ALA A 90 -19.88 -14.81 -20.33
N TYR A 91 -20.30 -13.55 -20.19
CA TYR A 91 -21.65 -13.09 -20.58
C TYR A 91 -21.77 -12.69 -22.05
N GLY A 92 -20.68 -12.72 -22.82
CA GLY A 92 -20.67 -12.56 -24.29
C GLY A 92 -20.77 -11.11 -24.80
N THR A 93 -21.15 -10.15 -23.96
CA THR A 93 -21.21 -8.71 -24.32
C THR A 93 -20.62 -7.89 -23.19
N PHE A 94 -19.73 -6.96 -23.55
CA PHE A 94 -19.16 -6.04 -22.57
C PHE A 94 -20.17 -4.92 -22.26
N ASP A 95 -20.58 -4.82 -21.01
CA ASP A 95 -21.39 -3.73 -20.47
C ASP A 95 -20.64 -3.03 -19.34
N LEU A 96 -20.47 -1.72 -19.46
CA LEU A 96 -19.69 -0.92 -18.52
C LEU A 96 -20.31 -0.90 -17.11
N ASN A 97 -21.64 -0.81 -17.01
CA ASN A 97 -22.34 -0.78 -15.74
C ASN A 97 -22.20 -2.12 -15.00
N ASN A 98 -22.39 -3.23 -15.72
CA ASN A 98 -22.19 -4.56 -15.18
C ASN A 98 -20.74 -4.79 -14.78
N TRP A 99 -19.78 -4.27 -15.57
CA TRP A 99 -18.37 -4.38 -15.21
C TRP A 99 -18.05 -3.60 -13.94
N PHE A 100 -18.52 -2.36 -13.80
CA PHE A 100 -18.32 -1.57 -12.58
C PHE A 100 -18.91 -2.26 -11.35
N THR A 101 -20.13 -2.77 -11.48
CA THR A 101 -20.81 -3.50 -10.40
C THR A 101 -20.02 -4.75 -10.00
N THR A 102 -19.56 -5.53 -10.97
CA THR A 102 -18.78 -6.74 -10.73
C THR A 102 -17.40 -6.42 -10.13
N TYR A 103 -16.73 -5.39 -10.66
CA TYR A 103 -15.43 -4.94 -10.14
C TYR A 103 -15.55 -4.50 -8.67
N MET A 104 -16.51 -3.62 -8.36
CA MET A 104 -16.75 -3.14 -6.99
C MET A 104 -17.10 -4.31 -6.05
N GLY A 105 -17.94 -5.24 -6.51
CA GLY A 105 -18.32 -6.42 -5.73
C GLY A 105 -17.12 -7.30 -5.38
N ILE A 106 -16.30 -7.67 -6.37
CA ILE A 106 -15.09 -8.50 -6.15
C ILE A 106 -14.08 -7.74 -5.30
N PHE A 107 -13.87 -6.43 -5.57
CA PHE A 107 -12.99 -5.59 -4.79
C PHE A 107 -13.34 -5.62 -3.29
N PHE A 108 -14.59 -5.34 -2.94
CA PHE A 108 -15.03 -5.35 -1.55
C PHE A 108 -14.91 -6.72 -0.90
N ILE A 109 -15.21 -7.81 -1.61
CA ILE A 109 -15.03 -9.17 -1.07
C ILE A 109 -13.56 -9.47 -0.80
N VAL A 110 -12.67 -9.21 -1.75
CA VAL A 110 -11.24 -9.49 -1.60
C VAL A 110 -10.63 -8.66 -0.48
N PHE A 111 -10.89 -7.35 -0.47
CA PHE A 111 -10.31 -6.47 0.56
C PHE A 111 -10.94 -6.63 1.94
N SER A 112 -12.23 -6.95 2.03
CA SER A 112 -12.84 -7.32 3.31
C SER A 112 -12.26 -8.63 3.86
N PHE A 113 -12.07 -9.64 3.01
CA PHE A 113 -11.44 -10.90 3.41
C PHE A 113 -10.06 -10.67 4.03
N LEU A 114 -9.21 -9.86 3.39
CA LEU A 114 -7.88 -9.53 3.92
C LEU A 114 -7.94 -8.86 5.30
N LYS A 115 -8.95 -8.01 5.55
CA LYS A 115 -9.20 -7.35 6.84
C LYS A 115 -9.76 -8.32 7.87
N LEU A 116 -10.61 -9.26 7.45
CA LEU A 116 -11.21 -10.29 8.31
C LEU A 116 -10.16 -11.28 8.85
N LEU A 117 -9.04 -11.49 8.16
CA LEU A 117 -7.96 -12.33 8.67
C LEU A 117 -7.38 -11.81 9.99
N ASN A 118 -7.43 -10.48 10.23
CA ASN A 118 -7.02 -9.88 11.51
C ASN A 118 -7.84 -8.62 11.83
N VAL A 119 -9.09 -8.82 12.22
CA VAL A 119 -10.03 -7.73 12.56
C VAL A 119 -9.49 -6.82 13.66
N LYS A 120 -8.83 -7.40 14.69
CA LYS A 120 -8.28 -6.62 15.81
C LYS A 120 -7.14 -5.70 15.35
N GLY A 121 -6.18 -6.23 14.59
CA GLY A 121 -5.07 -5.44 14.06
C GLY A 121 -5.56 -4.35 13.09
N PHE A 122 -6.52 -4.72 12.21
CA PHE A 122 -7.18 -3.77 11.34
C PHE A 122 -7.85 -2.64 12.11
N SER A 123 -8.72 -2.96 13.09
CA SER A 123 -9.52 -1.96 13.80
C SER A 123 -8.67 -0.95 14.57
N ILE A 124 -7.56 -1.39 15.20
CA ILE A 124 -6.62 -0.51 15.90
C ILE A 124 -6.01 0.51 14.94
N THR A 125 -5.57 0.06 13.76
CA THR A 125 -4.92 0.92 12.77
C THR A 125 -5.94 1.84 12.09
N PHE A 126 -7.10 1.30 11.70
CA PHE A 126 -8.17 2.02 11.03
C PHE A 126 -8.72 3.17 11.88
N SER A 127 -8.91 2.94 13.19
CA SER A 127 -9.34 3.96 14.14
C SER A 127 -8.39 5.15 14.28
N ARG A 128 -7.12 5.02 13.82
CA ARG A 128 -6.14 6.11 13.90
C ARG A 128 -6.32 7.15 12.80
N TYR A 129 -6.93 6.81 11.67
CA TYR A 129 -7.00 7.72 10.54
C TYR A 129 -8.41 7.94 9.97
N ASP A 130 -9.29 6.95 9.99
CA ASP A 130 -10.65 7.11 9.44
C ASP A 130 -11.52 8.01 10.32
N ILE A 131 -12.37 8.82 9.68
CA ILE A 131 -13.18 9.84 10.37
C ILE A 131 -14.27 9.19 11.21
N PHE A 132 -14.97 8.19 10.67
CA PHE A 132 -16.04 7.49 11.39
C PHE A 132 -15.49 6.58 12.47
N ALA A 133 -14.41 5.85 12.16
CA ALA A 133 -13.79 4.94 13.10
C ALA A 133 -13.22 5.64 14.35
N LYS A 134 -12.82 6.91 14.22
CA LYS A 134 -12.39 7.75 15.35
C LYS A 134 -13.55 8.15 16.27
N ARG A 135 -14.76 8.33 15.72
CA ARG A 135 -15.90 8.93 16.44
C ARG A 135 -16.90 7.90 16.94
N VAL A 136 -17.05 6.79 16.21
CA VAL A 136 -18.08 5.78 16.51
C VAL A 136 -17.41 4.55 17.09
N PRO A 137 -17.59 4.27 18.41
CA PRO A 137 -17.06 3.06 19.02
C PRO A 137 -17.60 1.81 18.34
N GLY A 138 -16.73 0.84 18.07
CA GLY A 138 -17.09 -0.42 17.43
C GLY A 138 -17.17 -0.36 15.88
N PHE A 139 -17.27 0.82 15.27
CA PHE A 139 -17.33 0.94 13.81
C PHE A 139 -16.13 0.29 13.12
N ALA A 140 -14.91 0.52 13.64
CA ALA A 140 -13.71 -0.07 13.07
C ALA A 140 -13.70 -1.61 13.09
N VAL A 141 -14.33 -2.21 14.09
CA VAL A 141 -14.46 -3.68 14.18
C VAL A 141 -15.51 -4.20 13.21
N SER A 142 -16.62 -3.48 13.06
CA SER A 142 -17.74 -3.85 12.17
C SER A 142 -17.42 -3.60 10.70
N TYR A 143 -16.47 -2.70 10.40
CA TYR A 143 -16.19 -2.22 9.05
C TYR A 143 -15.86 -3.35 8.04
N PRO A 144 -15.00 -4.36 8.32
CA PRO A 144 -14.74 -5.44 7.38
C PRO A 144 -15.99 -6.27 7.05
N PHE A 145 -16.89 -6.46 8.01
CA PHE A 145 -18.14 -7.17 7.79
C PHE A 145 -19.11 -6.36 6.93
N LEU A 146 -19.19 -5.04 7.15
CA LEU A 146 -19.97 -4.14 6.32
C LEU A 146 -19.45 -4.09 4.87
N GLU A 147 -18.13 -4.06 4.68
CA GLU A 147 -17.52 -4.17 3.35
C GLU A 147 -17.85 -5.51 2.68
N PHE A 148 -17.79 -6.61 3.40
CA PHE A 148 -18.14 -7.92 2.86
C PHE A 148 -19.59 -7.94 2.38
N LEU A 149 -20.53 -7.48 3.22
CA LEU A 149 -21.94 -7.37 2.87
C LEU A 149 -22.17 -6.46 1.66
N LEU A 150 -21.43 -5.36 1.59
CA LEU A 150 -21.47 -4.45 0.46
C LEU A 150 -21.00 -5.13 -0.83
N GLY A 151 -19.91 -5.92 -0.77
CA GLY A 151 -19.43 -6.72 -1.88
C GLY A 151 -20.45 -7.73 -2.38
N VAL A 152 -21.10 -8.46 -1.45
CA VAL A 152 -22.19 -9.38 -1.79
C VAL A 152 -23.38 -8.62 -2.41
N SER A 153 -23.73 -7.46 -1.86
CA SER A 153 -24.82 -6.63 -2.41
C SER A 153 -24.54 -6.14 -3.83
N PHE A 154 -23.30 -5.81 -4.18
CA PHE A 154 -22.94 -5.49 -5.57
C PHE A 154 -23.08 -6.69 -6.50
N LEU A 155 -22.65 -7.89 -6.09
CA LEU A 155 -22.71 -9.08 -6.94
C LEU A 155 -24.14 -9.60 -7.12
N THR A 156 -25.00 -9.48 -6.12
CA THR A 156 -26.40 -9.94 -6.16
C THR A 156 -27.37 -8.86 -6.60
N GLN A 157 -26.95 -7.58 -6.57
CA GLN A 157 -27.68 -6.40 -7.06
C GLN A 157 -29.09 -6.13 -6.45
N PRO A 158 -29.43 -6.53 -5.21
CA PRO A 158 -30.78 -6.35 -4.68
C PRO A 158 -31.13 -4.87 -4.46
N ILE A 159 -30.15 -4.05 -4.09
CA ILE A 159 -30.31 -2.62 -3.74
C ILE A 159 -29.14 -1.79 -4.26
N LEU A 160 -28.88 -1.84 -5.56
CA LEU A 160 -27.67 -1.29 -6.19
C LEU A 160 -27.42 0.19 -5.89
N ILE A 161 -28.48 1.02 -5.89
CA ILE A 161 -28.36 2.46 -5.60
C ILE A 161 -27.89 2.71 -4.16
N VAL A 162 -28.41 1.94 -3.20
CA VAL A 162 -28.01 2.07 -1.78
C VAL A 162 -26.56 1.65 -1.59
N SER A 163 -26.15 0.56 -2.27
CA SER A 163 -24.76 0.08 -2.24
C SER A 163 -23.78 1.13 -2.77
N ASN A 164 -24.14 1.83 -3.86
CA ASN A 164 -23.32 2.92 -4.40
C ASN A 164 -23.25 4.12 -3.45
N ILE A 165 -24.35 4.50 -2.80
CA ILE A 165 -24.35 5.58 -1.81
C ILE A 165 -23.46 5.25 -0.61
N ILE A 166 -23.58 4.02 -0.06
CA ILE A 166 -22.73 3.56 1.04
C ILE A 166 -21.25 3.56 0.62
N THR A 167 -20.95 3.11 -0.60
CA THR A 167 -19.59 3.15 -1.16
C THR A 167 -19.03 4.57 -1.17
N LEU A 168 -19.81 5.55 -1.65
CA LEU A 168 -19.39 6.96 -1.64
C LEU A 168 -19.05 7.44 -0.23
N ILE A 169 -19.90 7.14 0.75
CA ILE A 169 -19.69 7.56 2.13
C ILE A 169 -18.42 6.92 2.71
N PHE A 170 -18.25 5.60 2.55
CA PHE A 170 -17.11 4.87 3.11
C PHE A 170 -15.80 5.28 2.45
N MET A 171 -15.76 5.30 1.12
CA MET A 171 -14.53 5.62 0.39
C MET A 171 -14.13 7.09 0.56
N THR A 172 -15.10 8.02 0.68
CA THR A 172 -14.81 9.43 0.98
C THR A 172 -14.23 9.59 2.38
N SER A 173 -14.81 8.95 3.41
CA SER A 173 -14.28 8.98 4.77
C SER A 173 -12.84 8.49 4.84
N GLN A 174 -12.57 7.33 4.21
CA GLN A 174 -11.22 6.77 4.13
C GLN A 174 -10.26 7.70 3.36
N SER A 175 -10.69 8.26 2.24
CA SER A 175 -9.85 9.16 1.43
C SER A 175 -9.39 10.37 2.22
N ILE A 176 -10.30 11.00 2.98
CA ILE A 176 -9.96 12.14 3.85
C ILE A 176 -8.96 11.69 4.93
N GLY A 177 -9.20 10.54 5.55
CA GLY A 177 -8.29 9.97 6.55
C GLY A 177 -6.89 9.71 6.00
N VAL A 178 -6.81 9.01 4.88
CA VAL A 178 -5.55 8.71 4.17
C VAL A 178 -4.83 9.99 3.73
N MET A 179 -5.55 10.98 3.19
CA MET A 179 -5.01 12.27 2.78
C MET A 179 -4.34 12.99 3.96
N ASN A 180 -4.99 13.00 5.13
CA ASN A 180 -4.44 13.61 6.33
C ASN A 180 -3.15 12.90 6.81
N VAL A 181 -3.10 11.58 6.75
CA VAL A 181 -1.90 10.79 7.08
C VAL A 181 -0.75 11.14 6.14
N LEU A 182 -1.02 11.19 4.83
CA LEU A 182 -0.01 11.50 3.82
C LEU A 182 0.51 12.94 3.95
N LYS A 183 -0.36 13.92 4.19
CA LYS A 183 0.03 15.33 4.41
C LYS A 183 0.91 15.50 5.65
N ASN A 184 0.58 14.81 6.73
CA ASN A 184 1.32 14.91 8.00
C ASN A 184 2.54 13.99 8.04
N LYS A 185 2.89 13.31 6.93
CA LYS A 185 4.02 12.35 6.84
C LYS A 185 4.04 11.31 7.97
N GLN A 186 2.85 10.92 8.45
CA GLN A 186 2.74 9.92 9.50
C GLN A 186 3.01 8.53 8.92
N ILE A 187 3.89 7.77 9.54
CA ILE A 187 4.15 6.37 9.18
C ILE A 187 3.10 5.51 9.89
N ILE A 188 1.96 5.32 9.23
CA ILE A 188 0.90 4.41 9.71
C ILE A 188 0.91 3.20 8.78
N GLN A 189 0.93 1.99 9.38
CA GLN A 189 0.80 0.75 8.60
C GLN A 189 -0.57 0.70 7.93
N CYS A 190 -0.61 0.20 6.69
CA CYS A 190 -1.87 0.04 5.98
C CYS A 190 -2.72 -1.03 6.68
N ALA A 191 -3.93 -0.65 7.05
CA ALA A 191 -4.89 -1.56 7.63
C ALA A 191 -5.45 -2.57 6.60
N CYS A 192 -5.28 -2.31 5.29
CA CYS A 192 -5.95 -3.05 4.22
C CYS A 192 -5.53 -4.52 4.10
N MET A 193 -4.32 -4.87 4.55
CA MET A 193 -3.75 -6.22 4.36
C MET A 193 -3.49 -6.97 5.68
N GLY A 194 -4.13 -6.54 6.78
CA GLY A 194 -3.91 -7.14 8.09
C GLY A 194 -2.51 -6.86 8.66
N SER A 195 -2.19 -7.48 9.79
CA SER A 195 -0.90 -7.29 10.48
C SER A 195 0.25 -8.10 9.88
N SER A 196 -0.02 -8.95 8.90
CA SER A 196 0.97 -9.89 8.35
C SER A 196 1.93 -9.24 7.35
N ILE A 197 1.61 -8.05 6.83
CA ILE A 197 2.42 -7.37 5.82
C ILE A 197 2.59 -5.91 6.24
N ASN A 198 3.84 -5.50 6.48
CA ASN A 198 4.21 -4.14 6.87
C ASN A 198 4.16 -3.18 5.67
N LEU A 199 2.95 -2.85 5.23
CA LEU A 199 2.73 -1.84 4.20
C LEU A 199 2.35 -0.51 4.85
N SER A 200 3.07 0.56 4.56
CA SER A 200 2.63 1.91 4.92
C SER A 200 1.47 2.35 4.04
N ILE A 201 0.55 3.14 4.62
CA ILE A 201 -0.50 3.85 3.86
C ILE A 201 0.17 4.63 2.73
N SER A 202 -0.35 4.48 1.52
CA SER A 202 0.30 5.01 0.32
C SER A 202 -0.69 5.72 -0.60
N TYR A 203 -0.14 6.43 -1.58
CA TYR A 203 -0.93 7.02 -2.67
C TYR A 203 -1.73 5.99 -3.45
N ILE A 204 -1.32 4.71 -3.47
CA ILE A 204 -2.09 3.63 -4.12
C ILE A 204 -3.44 3.45 -3.42
N THR A 205 -3.47 3.41 -2.08
CA THR A 205 -4.72 3.32 -1.31
C THR A 205 -5.65 4.52 -1.58
N LEU A 206 -5.08 5.71 -1.73
CA LEU A 206 -5.86 6.90 -2.08
C LEU A 206 -6.42 6.78 -3.50
N LEU A 207 -5.61 6.30 -4.46
CA LEU A 207 -6.03 6.09 -5.84
C LEU A 207 -7.18 5.07 -5.94
N GLU A 208 -7.07 3.95 -5.23
CA GLU A 208 -8.13 2.93 -5.15
C GLU A 208 -9.46 3.53 -4.68
N ASN A 209 -9.42 4.27 -3.57
CA ASN A 209 -10.62 4.91 -3.04
C ASN A 209 -11.21 5.92 -4.03
N ILE A 210 -10.39 6.73 -4.72
CA ILE A 210 -10.85 7.68 -5.74
C ILE A 210 -11.52 6.95 -6.90
N VAL A 211 -10.92 5.87 -7.40
CA VAL A 211 -11.52 5.06 -8.47
C VAL A 211 -12.89 4.54 -8.05
N MET A 212 -13.02 4.01 -6.83
CA MET A 212 -14.30 3.51 -6.32
C MET A 212 -15.35 4.64 -6.17
N ILE A 213 -14.93 5.83 -5.74
CA ILE A 213 -15.82 7.01 -5.66
C ILE A 213 -16.32 7.41 -7.05
N LEU A 214 -15.43 7.45 -8.05
CA LEU A 214 -15.80 7.80 -9.42
C LEU A 214 -16.75 6.77 -10.05
N MET A 215 -16.49 5.47 -9.84
CA MET A 215 -17.37 4.40 -10.32
C MET A 215 -18.76 4.47 -9.67
N ALA A 216 -18.81 4.60 -8.34
CA ALA A 216 -20.08 4.72 -7.61
C ALA A 216 -20.86 5.99 -8.00
N GLY A 217 -20.16 7.13 -8.16
CA GLY A 217 -20.75 8.37 -8.63
C GLY A 217 -21.35 8.26 -10.04
N TYR A 218 -20.61 7.62 -10.96
CA TYR A 218 -21.09 7.35 -12.31
C TYR A 218 -22.33 6.46 -12.29
N MET A 219 -22.34 5.39 -11.50
CA MET A 219 -23.51 4.49 -11.39
C MET A 219 -24.74 5.18 -10.82
N ILE A 220 -24.56 6.06 -9.83
CA ILE A 220 -25.67 6.88 -9.29
C ILE A 220 -26.19 7.85 -10.36
N TYR A 221 -25.29 8.49 -11.11
CA TYR A 221 -25.68 9.40 -12.20
C TYR A 221 -26.52 8.67 -13.25
N GLN A 222 -26.08 7.48 -13.68
CA GLN A 222 -26.81 6.65 -14.66
C GLN A 222 -28.18 6.15 -14.15
N PHE A 223 -28.34 6.07 -12.82
CA PHE A 223 -29.63 5.68 -12.22
C PHE A 223 -30.62 6.82 -12.19
N ILE A 224 -30.15 8.06 -12.09
CA ILE A 224 -31.00 9.26 -11.97
C ILE A 224 -31.42 9.79 -13.34
N TYR A 225 -30.54 9.67 -14.35
CA TYR A 225 -30.72 10.18 -15.72
C TYR A 225 -30.77 9.06 -16.75
#